data_619a8efdc9775b5f3d48876609f9cbbe
#
_entry.id   619a8efdc9775b5f3d48876609f9cbbe
#
_cell.length_a   1.000
_cell.length_b   1.000
_cell.length_c   1.000
_cell.angle_alpha   90.00
_cell.angle_beta   90.00
_cell.angle_gamma   90.00
#
_symmetry.space_group_name_H-M   'P 1'
#
loop_
_entity.id
_entity.type
_entity.pdbx_description
1 polymer ?
#
loop_
_entity_poly.entity_id
_entity_poly.type
_entity_poly.pdbx_seq_one_letter_code
_entity_poly.pdbx_strand_id
1 'polypeptide(L)'
;MTDHDHFSRAGAGRESPLAPGLDPARTALVLIDLMERIVALPLAPHPGPEVLDTSLGLARAFRAAGAPVVAVRVQRPGVPEQPAGSGLVAAVGQAADAVVVKHTVGAFHDTCLHDELRQRGVTTLVVAGIATNMGVESTARAAADLDYRLVFAEDAMSALTAAEHDASVRLDFPRFGTVVRSADVYFAGT
;
A
#
# COMPACT_ATOMS: atom_id res chain seq x y z
N MET A 1 29.37 4.12 -29.53
CA MET A 1 28.22 4.95 -29.99
C MET A 1 27.00 4.17 -29.59
N THR A 2 26.66 4.28 -28.29
CA THR A 2 25.61 3.51 -27.63
C THR A 2 24.63 4.51 -27.02
N ASP A 3 23.44 4.42 -27.53
CA ASP A 3 22.27 5.27 -27.30
C ASP A 3 21.77 5.05 -25.84
N HIS A 4 21.87 6.10 -25.03
CA HIS A 4 21.37 6.13 -23.64
C HIS A 4 20.19 7.11 -23.54
N ASP A 5 19.19 6.94 -24.39
CA ASP A 5 18.02 7.83 -24.44
C ASP A 5 16.74 7.10 -24.00
N HIS A 6 16.65 6.80 -22.68
CA HIS A 6 15.40 6.25 -22.11
C HIS A 6 14.85 7.02 -20.91
N PHE A 7 15.40 8.20 -20.59
CA PHE A 7 14.98 8.98 -19.40
C PHE A 7 14.36 10.35 -19.71
N SER A 8 13.91 10.63 -20.92
CA SER A 8 13.34 11.93 -21.26
C SER A 8 11.91 11.84 -21.78
N ARG A 9 10.94 11.79 -20.86
CA ARG A 9 9.58 12.29 -21.09
C ARG A 9 9.01 12.89 -19.81
N ALA A 10 9.55 14.03 -19.39
CA ALA A 10 8.90 14.92 -18.44
C ALA A 10 8.26 16.07 -19.21
N GLY A 11 6.97 16.32 -18.98
CA GLY A 11 6.37 17.57 -19.32
C GLY A 11 4.99 17.49 -19.95
N ALA A 12 3.95 17.61 -19.15
CA ALA A 12 2.72 18.39 -19.39
C ALA A 12 1.73 18.03 -18.29
N GLY A 13 1.06 19.01 -17.69
CA GLY A 13 0.04 18.81 -16.66
C GLY A 13 -0.98 17.76 -17.12
N ARG A 14 -0.91 16.58 -16.52
CA ARG A 14 -1.89 15.52 -16.72
C ARG A 14 -2.87 15.62 -15.59
N GLU A 15 -4.13 15.89 -15.92
CA GLU A 15 -5.23 15.38 -15.12
C GLU A 15 -4.89 13.93 -14.75
N SER A 16 -4.98 13.58 -13.45
CA SER A 16 -4.76 12.20 -13.01
C SER A 16 -5.65 11.30 -13.88
N PRO A 17 -5.10 10.37 -14.65
CA PRO A 17 -5.93 9.43 -15.36
C PRO A 17 -6.71 8.67 -14.30
N LEU A 18 -8.04 8.67 -14.40
CA LEU A 18 -8.90 7.78 -13.62
C LEU A 18 -8.25 6.40 -13.61
N ALA A 19 -8.11 5.80 -12.45
CA ALA A 19 -7.59 4.45 -12.38
C ALA A 19 -8.46 3.60 -13.31
N PRO A 20 -7.87 2.81 -14.24
CA PRO A 20 -8.68 1.91 -15.05
C PRO A 20 -9.45 0.99 -14.13
N GLY A 21 -10.71 0.70 -14.41
CA GLY A 21 -11.53 -0.21 -13.62
C GLY A 21 -10.75 -1.47 -13.29
N LEU A 22 -10.63 -1.79 -12.01
CA LEU A 22 -9.82 -2.92 -11.52
C LEU A 22 -10.56 -4.24 -11.77
N ASP A 23 -9.83 -5.28 -12.09
CA ASP A 23 -10.35 -6.66 -12.13
C ASP A 23 -10.24 -7.26 -10.71
N PRO A 24 -11.36 -7.56 -10.02
CA PRO A 24 -11.32 -8.09 -8.66
C PRO A 24 -10.62 -9.45 -8.54
N ALA A 25 -10.64 -10.27 -9.60
CA ALA A 25 -9.95 -11.56 -9.61
C ALA A 25 -8.42 -11.44 -9.70
N ARG A 26 -7.90 -10.28 -10.06
CA ARG A 26 -6.47 -10.03 -10.27
C ARG A 26 -5.91 -8.91 -9.43
N THR A 27 -6.70 -8.33 -8.54
CA THR A 27 -6.30 -7.18 -7.73
C THR A 27 -6.42 -7.50 -6.25
N ALA A 28 -5.39 -7.16 -5.46
CA ALA A 28 -5.42 -7.23 -4.01
C ALA A 28 -5.25 -5.84 -3.38
N LEU A 29 -5.88 -5.63 -2.24
CA LEU A 29 -5.55 -4.52 -1.33
C LEU A 29 -4.47 -4.97 -0.35
N VAL A 30 -3.38 -4.20 -0.25
CA VAL A 30 -2.29 -4.45 0.69
C VAL A 30 -2.24 -3.31 1.70
N LEU A 31 -2.57 -3.61 2.95
CA LEU A 31 -2.60 -2.67 4.07
C LEU A 31 -1.31 -2.79 4.89
N ILE A 32 -0.48 -1.75 4.86
CA ILE A 32 0.85 -1.76 5.47
C ILE A 32 0.81 -1.13 6.86
N ASP A 33 1.20 -1.92 7.86
CA ASP A 33 1.51 -1.50 9.25
C ASP A 33 0.41 -0.68 9.94
N LEU A 34 -0.87 -0.95 9.66
CA LEU A 34 -1.99 -0.36 10.41
C LEU A 34 -2.10 -1.01 11.81
N MET A 35 -1.06 -0.76 12.61
CA MET A 35 -0.87 -1.26 13.97
C MET A 35 -1.28 -0.19 14.98
N GLU A 36 -1.81 -0.59 16.14
CA GLU A 36 -2.32 0.35 17.16
C GLU A 36 -1.32 1.46 17.50
N ARG A 37 -0.04 1.11 17.78
CA ARG A 37 1.01 2.08 18.11
C ARG A 37 1.44 2.96 16.94
N ILE A 38 1.24 2.51 15.70
CA ILE A 38 1.62 3.25 14.49
C ILE A 38 0.51 4.24 14.12
N VAL A 39 -0.75 3.80 14.18
CA VAL A 39 -1.91 4.67 13.97
C VAL A 39 -1.98 5.78 15.03
N ALA A 40 -1.47 5.53 16.24
CA ALA A 40 -1.44 6.52 17.32
C ALA A 40 -0.32 7.60 17.19
N LEU A 41 0.58 7.49 16.20
CA LEU A 41 1.63 8.48 16.00
C LEU A 41 1.06 9.83 15.50
N PRO A 42 1.75 10.94 15.77
CA PRO A 42 1.39 12.25 15.22
C PRO A 42 1.76 12.33 13.72
N LEU A 43 0.89 11.81 12.88
CA LEU A 43 1.10 11.68 11.45
C LEU A 43 0.59 12.90 10.67
N ALA A 44 1.18 13.14 9.50
CA ALA A 44 0.81 14.16 8.54
C ALA A 44 1.04 13.67 7.09
N PRO A 45 0.24 14.11 6.12
CA PRO A 45 -0.85 15.11 6.19
C PRO A 45 -2.14 14.57 6.83
N HIS A 46 -2.35 13.25 6.84
CA HIS A 46 -3.55 12.61 7.35
C HIS A 46 -3.29 12.03 8.74
N PRO A 47 -4.11 12.37 9.76
CA PRO A 47 -4.04 11.73 11.08
C PRO A 47 -4.25 10.21 10.96
N GLY A 48 -3.59 9.43 11.83
CA GLY A 48 -3.66 7.98 11.78
C GLY A 48 -5.08 7.40 11.81
N PRO A 49 -6.01 7.91 12.63
CA PRO A 49 -7.41 7.48 12.58
C PRO A 49 -8.08 7.69 11.22
N GLU A 50 -7.80 8.79 10.50
CA GLU A 50 -8.34 9.03 9.16
C GLU A 50 -7.79 8.04 8.14
N VAL A 51 -6.47 7.77 8.19
CA VAL A 51 -5.84 6.74 7.36
C VAL A 51 -6.47 5.37 7.61
N LEU A 52 -6.72 5.04 8.87
CA LEU A 52 -7.37 3.80 9.27
C LEU A 52 -8.78 3.69 8.70
N ASP A 53 -9.61 4.73 8.88
CA ASP A 53 -11.00 4.75 8.42
C ASP A 53 -11.09 4.64 6.89
N THR A 54 -10.23 5.35 6.16
CA THR A 54 -10.13 5.30 4.70
C THR A 54 -9.69 3.90 4.25
N SER A 55 -8.68 3.32 4.88
CA SER A 55 -8.19 1.96 4.59
C SER A 55 -9.26 0.90 4.84
N LEU A 56 -10.04 1.01 5.92
CA LEU A 56 -11.18 0.12 6.19
C LEU A 56 -12.31 0.31 5.19
N GLY A 57 -12.50 1.53 4.67
CA GLY A 57 -13.40 1.82 3.56
C GLY A 57 -13.02 1.04 2.30
N LEU A 58 -11.74 1.11 1.91
CA LEU A 58 -11.19 0.32 0.81
C LEU A 58 -11.36 -1.18 1.05
N ALA A 59 -11.02 -1.67 2.25
CA ALA A 59 -11.15 -3.09 2.57
C ALA A 59 -12.61 -3.60 2.42
N ARG A 60 -13.60 -2.80 2.83
CA ARG A 60 -15.02 -3.14 2.60
C ARG A 60 -15.36 -3.21 1.11
N ALA A 61 -14.89 -2.26 0.29
CA ALA A 61 -15.12 -2.26 -1.15
C ALA A 61 -14.48 -3.47 -1.84
N PHE A 62 -13.24 -3.82 -1.46
CA PHE A 62 -12.54 -5.00 -1.98
C PHE A 62 -13.28 -6.29 -1.64
N ARG A 63 -13.67 -6.48 -0.40
CA ARG A 63 -14.44 -7.65 0.03
C ARG A 63 -15.80 -7.76 -0.66
N ALA A 64 -16.49 -6.64 -0.84
CA ALA A 64 -17.77 -6.61 -1.58
C ALA A 64 -17.60 -7.02 -3.05
N ALA A 65 -16.45 -6.70 -3.66
CA ALA A 65 -16.11 -7.12 -5.03
C ALA A 65 -15.51 -8.55 -5.11
N GLY A 66 -15.27 -9.22 -3.98
CA GLY A 66 -14.60 -10.53 -3.93
C GLY A 66 -13.09 -10.47 -4.17
N ALA A 67 -12.49 -9.29 -4.06
CA ALA A 67 -11.06 -9.07 -4.19
C ALA A 67 -10.34 -9.25 -2.83
N PRO A 68 -9.17 -9.90 -2.78
CA PRO A 68 -8.48 -10.19 -1.53
C PRO A 68 -7.91 -8.94 -0.84
N VAL A 69 -7.93 -8.98 0.49
CA VAL A 69 -7.31 -8.00 1.38
C VAL A 69 -6.21 -8.67 2.17
N VAL A 70 -4.98 -8.16 2.06
CA VAL A 70 -3.81 -8.63 2.81
C VAL A 70 -3.35 -7.54 3.76
N ALA A 71 -3.30 -7.84 5.06
CA ALA A 71 -2.74 -6.94 6.05
C ALA A 71 -1.29 -7.34 6.37
N VAL A 72 -0.42 -6.35 6.45
CA VAL A 72 0.99 -6.54 6.80
C VAL A 72 1.28 -5.85 8.13
N ARG A 73 2.01 -6.51 9.01
CA ARG A 73 2.52 -5.91 10.25
C ARG A 73 3.99 -6.18 10.45
N VAL A 74 4.70 -5.23 11.05
CA VAL A 74 6.10 -5.43 11.41
C VAL A 74 6.22 -6.08 12.79
N GLN A 75 7.15 -7.02 12.91
CA GLN A 75 7.62 -7.56 14.17
C GLN A 75 9.14 -7.35 14.26
N ARG A 76 9.61 -6.69 15.33
CA ARG A 76 11.02 -6.43 15.53
C ARG A 76 11.77 -7.75 15.76
N PRO A 77 12.81 -8.07 14.97
CA PRO A 77 13.60 -9.28 15.18
C PRO A 77 14.43 -9.16 16.46
N GLY A 78 14.67 -10.30 17.13
CA GLY A 78 15.53 -10.36 18.30
C GLY A 78 14.97 -9.71 19.57
N VAL A 79 13.71 -9.27 19.56
CA VAL A 79 13.03 -8.68 20.72
C VAL A 79 12.07 -9.73 21.28
N PRO A 80 12.34 -10.26 22.50
CA PRO A 80 11.51 -11.32 23.09
C PRO A 80 10.05 -10.90 23.29
N GLU A 81 9.84 -9.65 23.71
CA GLU A 81 8.52 -9.07 23.89
C GLU A 81 8.36 -7.83 23.00
N GLN A 82 7.36 -7.85 22.12
CA GLN A 82 7.09 -6.72 21.25
C GLN A 82 6.52 -5.55 22.05
N PRO A 83 6.83 -4.29 21.69
CA PRO A 83 6.25 -3.12 22.34
C PRO A 83 4.72 -3.18 22.38
N ALA A 84 4.11 -2.59 23.40
CA ALA A 84 2.66 -2.46 23.49
C ALA A 84 2.06 -1.84 22.21
N GLY A 85 0.89 -2.30 21.77
CA GLY A 85 0.25 -1.86 20.55
C GLY A 85 0.95 -2.34 19.26
N SER A 86 1.80 -3.38 19.31
CA SER A 86 2.44 -3.99 18.13
C SER A 86 1.51 -4.96 17.38
N GLY A 87 0.27 -5.11 17.81
CA GLY A 87 -0.79 -5.79 17.05
C GLY A 87 -1.36 -4.89 15.95
N LEU A 88 -1.95 -5.51 14.93
CA LEU A 88 -2.84 -4.80 14.01
C LEU A 88 -4.03 -4.24 14.80
N VAL A 89 -4.55 -3.09 14.37
CA VAL A 89 -5.87 -2.65 14.83
C VAL A 89 -6.87 -3.78 14.55
N ALA A 90 -7.69 -4.13 15.54
CA ALA A 90 -8.55 -5.31 15.47
C ALA A 90 -9.43 -5.35 14.21
N ALA A 91 -9.98 -4.19 13.80
CA ALA A 91 -10.81 -4.07 12.60
C ALA A 91 -10.03 -4.39 11.31
N VAL A 92 -8.74 -4.07 11.25
CA VAL A 92 -7.87 -4.40 10.11
C VAL A 92 -7.63 -5.90 10.03
N GLY A 93 -7.32 -6.54 11.17
CA GLY A 93 -7.17 -8.00 11.24
C GLY A 93 -8.43 -8.76 10.84
N GLN A 94 -9.61 -8.25 11.21
CA GLN A 94 -10.92 -8.84 10.85
C GLN A 94 -11.28 -8.62 9.37
N ALA A 95 -10.80 -7.54 8.75
CA ALA A 95 -11.04 -7.25 7.35
C ALA A 95 -10.12 -8.01 6.41
N ALA A 96 -8.96 -8.49 6.89
CA ALA A 96 -7.95 -9.15 6.08
C ALA A 96 -8.26 -10.64 5.85
N ASP A 97 -8.02 -11.12 4.63
CA ASP A 97 -8.08 -12.54 4.27
C ASP A 97 -6.76 -13.26 4.59
N ALA A 98 -5.66 -12.50 4.70
CA ALA A 98 -4.36 -12.98 5.14
C ALA A 98 -3.61 -11.91 5.93
N VAL A 99 -2.80 -12.34 6.90
CA VAL A 99 -1.91 -11.45 7.68
C VAL A 99 -0.47 -11.89 7.44
N VAL A 100 0.35 -10.97 6.94
CA VAL A 100 1.77 -11.18 6.71
C VAL A 100 2.57 -10.48 7.80
N VAL A 101 3.51 -11.19 8.41
CA VAL A 101 4.45 -10.63 9.38
C VAL A 101 5.79 -10.41 8.68
N LYS A 102 6.28 -9.18 8.75
CA LYS A 102 7.60 -8.82 8.23
C LYS A 102 8.57 -8.46 9.36
N HIS A 103 9.84 -8.65 9.11
CA HIS A 103 10.94 -8.30 10.02
C HIS A 103 11.83 -7.18 9.45
N THR A 104 11.52 -6.71 8.26
CA THR A 104 12.23 -5.68 7.49
C THR A 104 11.31 -4.49 7.20
N VAL A 105 11.83 -3.46 6.53
CA VAL A 105 11.03 -2.27 6.17
C VAL A 105 9.96 -2.62 5.13
N GLY A 106 10.35 -3.31 4.06
CA GLY A 106 9.44 -3.77 3.00
C GLY A 106 8.75 -5.08 3.36
N ALA A 107 7.64 -5.37 2.68
CA ALA A 107 6.80 -6.52 3.00
C ALA A 107 7.12 -7.79 2.19
N PHE A 108 8.00 -7.73 1.19
CA PHE A 108 8.31 -8.89 0.33
C PHE A 108 9.55 -9.67 0.79
N HIS A 109 10.49 -9.03 1.48
CA HIS A 109 11.74 -9.68 1.89
C HIS A 109 11.49 -10.63 3.07
N ASP A 110 11.86 -11.91 2.89
CA ASP A 110 11.70 -13.00 3.87
C ASP A 110 10.27 -13.12 4.44
N THR A 111 9.27 -12.99 3.56
CA THR A 111 7.85 -13.15 3.92
C THR A 111 7.13 -14.03 2.89
N CYS A 112 5.92 -14.47 3.24
CA CYS A 112 5.06 -15.22 2.33
C CYS A 112 4.21 -14.32 1.40
N LEU A 113 4.37 -12.98 1.41
CA LEU A 113 3.48 -12.07 0.69
C LEU A 113 3.41 -12.37 -0.81
N HIS A 114 4.56 -12.60 -1.46
CA HIS A 114 4.59 -12.90 -2.89
C HIS A 114 3.83 -14.19 -3.21
N ASP A 115 4.04 -15.24 -2.44
CA ASP A 115 3.39 -16.54 -2.65
C ASP A 115 1.88 -16.45 -2.41
N GLU A 116 1.44 -15.74 -1.36
CA GLU A 116 0.02 -15.48 -1.09
C GLU A 116 -0.68 -14.77 -2.24
N LEU A 117 -0.05 -13.73 -2.79
CA LEU A 117 -0.58 -12.99 -3.92
C LEU A 117 -0.61 -13.84 -5.20
N ARG A 118 0.48 -14.57 -5.48
CA ARG A 118 0.61 -15.44 -6.65
C ARG A 118 -0.39 -16.58 -6.66
N GLN A 119 -0.60 -17.24 -5.52
CA GLN A 119 -1.58 -18.34 -5.38
C GLN A 119 -3.01 -17.87 -5.66
N ARG A 120 -3.31 -16.60 -5.42
CA ARG A 120 -4.59 -15.96 -5.72
C ARG A 120 -4.70 -15.40 -7.14
N GLY A 121 -3.65 -15.53 -7.96
CA GLY A 121 -3.61 -15.00 -9.33
C GLY A 121 -3.50 -13.47 -9.42
N VAL A 122 -3.11 -12.81 -8.32
CA VAL A 122 -3.00 -11.35 -8.23
C VAL A 122 -1.85 -10.83 -9.09
N THR A 123 -2.11 -9.77 -9.83
CA THR A 123 -1.13 -9.05 -10.67
C THR A 123 -1.17 -7.54 -10.46
N THR A 124 -2.16 -7.05 -9.71
CA THR A 124 -2.33 -5.62 -9.40
C THR A 124 -2.46 -5.45 -7.90
N LEU A 125 -1.74 -4.50 -7.32
CA LEU A 125 -1.84 -4.16 -5.91
C LEU A 125 -2.38 -2.74 -5.75
N VAL A 126 -3.42 -2.59 -4.95
CA VAL A 126 -3.76 -1.30 -4.37
C VAL A 126 -3.08 -1.24 -3.01
N VAL A 127 -2.25 -0.24 -2.79
CA VAL A 127 -1.40 -0.12 -1.60
C VAL A 127 -1.87 1.05 -0.75
N ALA A 128 -1.98 0.82 0.55
CA ALA A 128 -2.33 1.81 1.57
C ALA A 128 -1.60 1.51 2.88
N GLY A 129 -1.59 2.45 3.83
CA GLY A 129 -1.03 2.26 5.18
C GLY A 129 0.05 3.27 5.58
N ILE A 130 0.84 2.94 6.61
CA ILE A 130 1.78 3.83 7.30
C ILE A 130 3.16 3.14 7.45
N ALA A 131 4.29 3.86 7.23
CA ALA A 131 4.39 5.21 6.73
C ALA A 131 4.67 5.20 5.23
N THR A 132 4.17 6.23 4.54
CA THR A 132 4.25 6.40 3.08
C THR A 132 5.67 6.21 2.56
N ASN A 133 6.64 6.95 3.11
CA ASN A 133 8.06 6.96 2.71
C ASN A 133 8.90 5.80 3.28
N MET A 134 8.28 4.90 4.04
CA MET A 134 8.96 3.78 4.71
C MET A 134 8.39 2.44 4.24
N GLY A 135 7.53 1.83 5.05
CA GLY A 135 6.96 0.50 4.78
C GLY A 135 6.19 0.44 3.46
N VAL A 136 5.42 1.49 3.13
CA VAL A 136 4.64 1.56 1.89
C VAL A 136 5.57 1.65 0.69
N GLU A 137 6.48 2.62 0.65
CA GLU A 137 7.39 2.82 -0.48
C GLU A 137 8.35 1.64 -0.67
N SER A 138 8.94 1.13 0.42
CA SER A 138 9.83 -0.04 0.33
C SER A 138 9.10 -1.28 -0.22
N THR A 139 7.83 -1.47 0.17
CA THR A 139 7.00 -2.55 -0.37
C THR A 139 6.69 -2.33 -1.84
N ALA A 140 6.37 -1.09 -2.23
CA ALA A 140 6.05 -0.72 -3.61
C ALA A 140 7.23 -0.94 -4.56
N ARG A 141 8.44 -0.55 -4.16
CA ARG A 141 9.66 -0.78 -4.97
C ARG A 141 9.89 -2.26 -5.22
N ALA A 142 9.82 -3.09 -4.18
CA ALA A 142 9.95 -4.53 -4.31
C ALA A 142 8.81 -5.16 -5.14
N ALA A 143 7.58 -4.65 -5.03
CA ALA A 143 6.45 -5.09 -5.85
C ALA A 143 6.66 -4.77 -7.32
N ALA A 144 7.20 -3.58 -7.65
CA ALA A 144 7.55 -3.19 -9.01
C ALA A 144 8.62 -4.11 -9.61
N ASP A 145 9.66 -4.47 -8.83
CA ASP A 145 10.70 -5.41 -9.24
C ASP A 145 10.14 -6.83 -9.49
N LEU A 146 8.98 -7.15 -8.91
CA LEU A 146 8.25 -8.42 -9.09
C LEU A 146 7.12 -8.31 -10.15
N ASP A 147 7.11 -7.26 -10.98
CA ASP A 147 6.17 -7.02 -12.08
C ASP A 147 4.69 -6.83 -11.64
N TYR A 148 4.43 -6.45 -10.39
CA TYR A 148 3.09 -6.05 -9.98
C TYR A 148 2.74 -4.67 -10.53
N ARG A 149 1.53 -4.52 -11.05
CA ARG A 149 0.94 -3.21 -11.33
C ARG A 149 0.50 -2.56 -10.02
N LEU A 150 0.87 -1.29 -9.82
CA LEU A 150 0.64 -0.59 -8.57
C LEU A 150 -0.36 0.56 -8.71
N VAL A 151 -1.24 0.65 -7.72
CA VAL A 151 -2.16 1.76 -7.50
C VAL A 151 -1.98 2.21 -6.05
N PHE A 152 -1.73 3.48 -5.86
CA PHE A 152 -1.48 4.09 -4.54
C PHE A 152 -2.70 4.92 -4.14
N ALA A 153 -3.39 4.51 -3.07
CA ALA A 153 -4.49 5.27 -2.48
C ALA A 153 -3.90 6.32 -1.53
N GLU A 154 -3.58 7.51 -2.04
CA GLU A 154 -2.79 8.52 -1.33
C GLU A 154 -3.41 8.98 -0.01
N ASP A 155 -4.73 9.15 0.02
CA ASP A 155 -5.51 9.56 1.20
C ASP A 155 -5.72 8.44 2.23
N ALA A 156 -5.33 7.20 1.89
CA ALA A 156 -5.21 6.07 2.79
C ALA A 156 -3.77 5.82 3.26
N MET A 157 -2.90 6.85 3.18
CA MET A 157 -1.51 6.83 3.60
C MET A 157 -1.16 8.08 4.41
N SER A 158 -0.12 7.99 5.22
CA SER A 158 0.49 9.14 5.88
C SER A 158 1.93 8.85 6.30
N ALA A 159 2.67 9.87 6.68
CA ALA A 159 4.04 9.77 7.16
C ALA A 159 4.21 10.53 8.48
N LEU A 160 5.42 10.65 9.02
CA LEU A 160 5.68 11.46 10.21
C LEU A 160 5.56 12.95 9.91
N THR A 161 5.82 13.34 8.68
CA THR A 161 5.66 14.71 8.20
C THR A 161 4.95 14.73 6.84
N ALA A 162 4.24 15.81 6.54
CA ALA A 162 3.61 15.99 5.24
C ALA A 162 4.65 16.03 4.10
N ALA A 163 5.83 16.59 4.35
CA ALA A 163 6.90 16.66 3.36
C ALA A 163 7.41 15.26 2.95
N GLU A 164 7.53 14.32 3.89
CA GLU A 164 7.90 12.93 3.61
C GLU A 164 6.83 12.23 2.78
N HIS A 165 5.57 12.39 3.14
CA HIS A 165 4.45 11.85 2.37
C HIS A 165 4.42 12.41 0.95
N ASP A 166 4.46 13.75 0.82
CA ASP A 166 4.42 14.46 -0.46
C ASP A 166 5.59 14.05 -1.38
N ALA A 167 6.79 13.84 -0.84
CA ALA A 167 7.94 13.41 -1.62
C ALA A 167 7.67 12.05 -2.29
N SER A 168 7.22 11.05 -1.54
CA SER A 168 6.90 9.74 -2.10
C SER A 168 5.74 9.81 -3.10
N VAL A 169 4.64 10.49 -2.74
CA VAL A 169 3.43 10.56 -3.56
C VAL A 169 3.65 11.29 -4.88
N ARG A 170 4.44 12.38 -4.86
CA ARG A 170 4.62 13.25 -6.04
C ARG A 170 5.84 12.91 -6.88
N LEU A 171 6.90 12.39 -6.27
CA LEU A 171 8.19 12.19 -6.95
C LEU A 171 8.48 10.71 -7.25
N ASP A 172 8.14 9.80 -6.34
CA ASP A 172 8.53 8.40 -6.46
C ASP A 172 7.41 7.52 -6.99
N PHE A 173 6.23 7.53 -6.40
CA PHE A 173 5.13 6.64 -6.78
C PHE A 173 4.69 6.74 -8.24
N PRO A 174 4.67 7.94 -8.89
CA PRO A 174 4.33 8.05 -10.32
C PRO A 174 5.30 7.32 -11.26
N ARG A 175 6.48 6.90 -10.75
CA ARG A 175 7.46 6.10 -11.50
C ARG A 175 7.15 4.61 -11.45
N PHE A 176 6.38 4.16 -10.46
CA PHE A 176 6.07 2.75 -10.21
C PHE A 176 4.62 2.39 -10.52
N GLY A 177 3.71 3.36 -10.48
CA GLY A 177 2.29 3.09 -10.65
C GLY A 177 1.43 4.34 -10.74
N THR A 178 0.15 4.18 -10.48
CA THR A 178 -0.85 5.26 -10.54
C THR A 178 -1.19 5.71 -9.13
N VAL A 179 -1.09 7.01 -8.87
CA VAL A 179 -1.52 7.62 -7.60
C VAL A 179 -2.94 8.12 -7.77
N VAL A 180 -3.83 7.74 -6.85
CA VAL A 180 -5.25 8.09 -6.85
C VAL A 180 -5.75 8.36 -5.43
N ARG A 181 -6.91 8.96 -5.31
CA ARG A 181 -7.64 8.96 -4.04
C ARG A 181 -8.39 7.64 -3.87
N SER A 182 -8.66 7.26 -2.63
CA SER A 182 -9.42 6.05 -2.33
C SER A 182 -10.79 6.01 -3.00
N ALA A 183 -11.44 7.16 -3.16
CA ALA A 183 -12.72 7.31 -3.84
C ALA A 183 -12.67 7.01 -5.35
N ASP A 184 -11.48 7.06 -5.96
CA ASP A 184 -11.26 6.79 -7.38
C ASP A 184 -10.85 5.32 -7.64
N VAL A 185 -10.76 4.52 -6.59
CA VAL A 185 -10.53 3.07 -6.68
C VAL A 185 -11.86 2.36 -6.91
N TYR A 186 -12.07 1.80 -8.09
CA TYR A 186 -13.30 1.09 -8.45
C TYR A 186 -13.03 -0.16 -9.26
N PHE A 187 -13.97 -1.10 -9.24
CA PHE A 187 -13.91 -2.35 -9.99
C PHE A 187 -14.71 -2.26 -11.28
N ALA A 188 -14.18 -2.83 -12.37
CA ALA A 188 -14.89 -2.88 -13.65
C ALA A 188 -16.10 -3.81 -13.54
N GLY A 189 -17.27 -3.31 -13.93
CA GLY A 189 -18.50 -4.13 -14.00
C GLY A 189 -19.31 -4.23 -12.71
N THR A 190 -19.04 -3.40 -11.71
CA THR A 190 -19.88 -3.25 -10.51
C THR A 190 -20.78 -2.03 -10.61
#